data_2120438f0b445523a75c797afefdb485
#
_entry.id   2120438f0b445523a75c797afefdb485
#
_cell.length_a   1.000
_cell.length_b   1.000
_cell.length_c   1.000
_cell.angle_alpha   90.00
_cell.angle_beta   90.00
_cell.angle_gamma   90.00
#
_symmetry.space_group_name_H-M   'P 1'
#
loop_
_entity.id
_entity.type
_entity.pdbx_description
1 polymer ?
#
loop_
_entity_poly.entity_id
_entity_poly.type
_entity_poly.pdbx_seq_one_letter_code
_entity_poly.pdbx_strand_id
1 'polypeptide(L)' 'MLMKPQVRELSAAEAALFDIRMQKAIFERNALKCVKSARKAGVSWRNIGAALGVSAQAVHRKYSPHI' A
#
# COMPACT_ATOMS: atom_id res chain seq x y z
N MET A 1 23.89 23.79 19.89
CA MET A 1 23.63 23.29 19.70
C MET A 1 23.26 22.83 19.23
N LEU A 2 23.19 22.42 18.92
CA LEU A 2 22.75 21.93 18.39
C LEU A 2 22.45 21.00 18.27
N MET A 3 21.97 20.87 18.18
CA MET A 3 21.44 19.95 18.11
C MET A 3 21.48 19.22 17.30
N LYS A 4 21.65 18.48 17.23
CA LYS A 4 21.75 17.68 16.44
C LYS A 4 20.73 16.99 16.12
N PRO A 5 20.55 16.73 15.29
CA PRO A 5 19.51 16.05 15.01
C PRO A 5 19.63 14.69 15.25
N GLN A 6 19.78 14.48 15.67
CA GLN A 6 19.78 13.47 15.77
C GLN A 6 19.22 12.74 16.02
N VAL A 7 19.33 12.34 16.20
CA VAL A 7 18.93 11.06 16.36
C VAL A 7 18.35 10.96 17.69
N ARG A 8 17.16 11.11 17.80
CA ARG A 8 16.54 10.85 19.07
C ARG A 8 15.75 9.56 18.98
N GLU A 9 15.63 8.91 20.09
CA GLU A 9 14.82 7.69 20.14
C GLU A 9 13.36 8.03 19.98
N LEU A 10 12.69 7.30 19.14
CA LEU A 10 11.26 7.47 18.96
C LEU A 10 10.53 6.91 20.17
N SER A 11 9.46 7.56 20.57
CA SER A 11 8.58 7.02 21.58
C SER A 11 7.91 5.75 21.00
N ALA A 12 7.33 4.95 21.89
CA ALA A 12 6.63 3.75 21.44
C ALA A 12 5.50 4.10 20.46
N ALA A 13 4.80 5.20 20.70
CA ALA A 13 3.71 5.63 19.82
C ALA A 13 4.25 6.05 18.45
N GLU A 14 5.35 6.78 18.44
CA GLU A 14 5.96 7.21 17.19
C GLU A 14 6.50 6.02 16.40
N ALA A 15 7.12 5.07 17.07
CA ALA A 15 7.61 3.86 16.42
C ALA A 15 6.47 3.06 15.81
N ALA A 16 5.34 2.96 16.50
CA ALA A 16 4.18 2.25 15.99
C ALA A 16 3.62 2.93 14.74
N LEU A 17 3.57 4.24 14.73
CA LEU A 17 3.10 4.98 13.56
C LEU A 17 4.04 4.83 12.37
N PHE A 18 5.35 4.82 12.63
CA PHE A 18 6.34 4.61 11.60
C PHE A 18 6.19 3.21 10.98
N ASP A 19 5.97 2.21 11.81
CA ASP A 19 5.74 0.84 11.36
C ASP A 19 4.52 0.75 10.45
N ILE A 20 3.43 1.42 10.83
CA ILE A 20 2.23 1.42 10.01
C ILE A 20 2.50 2.02 8.64
N ARG A 21 3.27 3.10 8.58
CA ARG A 21 3.65 3.71 7.31
C ARG A 21 4.44 2.76 6.44
N MET A 22 5.40 2.06 7.03
CA MET A 22 6.23 1.13 6.29
C MET A 22 5.42 -0.04 5.78
N GLN A 23 4.56 -0.59 6.61
CA GLN A 23 3.70 -1.70 6.22
C GLN A 23 2.73 -1.30 5.11
N LYS A 24 2.21 -0.09 5.18
CA LYS A 24 1.33 0.41 4.15
C LYS A 24 2.04 0.54 2.81
N ALA A 25 3.26 1.06 2.82
CA ALA A 25 4.04 1.22 1.60
C ALA A 25 4.36 -0.14 0.96
N ILE A 26 4.73 -1.12 1.79
CA ILE A 26 5.01 -2.47 1.32
C ILE A 26 3.74 -3.12 0.76
N PHE A 27 2.64 -2.97 1.46
CA PHE A 27 1.35 -3.50 1.02
C PHE A 27 0.95 -2.92 -0.33
N GLU A 28 1.07 -1.61 -0.51
CA GLU A 28 0.67 -0.99 -1.76
C GLU A 28 1.53 -1.44 -2.93
N ARG A 29 2.82 -1.62 -2.70
CA ARG A 29 3.71 -2.13 -3.74
C ARG A 29 3.35 -3.55 -4.14
N ASN A 30 3.09 -4.39 -3.14
CA ASN A 30 2.72 -5.78 -3.39
C ASN A 30 1.36 -5.89 -4.04
N ALA A 31 0.42 -5.04 -3.62
CA ALA A 31 -0.92 -5.03 -4.19
C ALA A 31 -0.87 -4.68 -5.68
N LEU A 32 -0.05 -3.72 -6.08
CA LEU A 32 0.07 -3.36 -7.48
C LEU A 32 0.60 -4.54 -8.29
N LYS A 33 1.61 -5.24 -7.79
CA LYS A 33 2.14 -6.43 -8.45
C LYS A 33 1.06 -7.50 -8.61
N CYS A 34 0.31 -7.75 -7.55
CA CYS A 34 -0.75 -8.75 -7.57
C CYS A 34 -1.87 -8.37 -8.52
N VAL A 35 -2.25 -7.10 -8.56
CA VAL A 35 -3.28 -6.62 -9.46
C VAL A 35 -2.83 -6.76 -10.91
N LYS A 36 -1.60 -6.39 -11.21
CA LYS A 36 -1.05 -6.56 -12.56
C LYS A 36 -1.10 -8.03 -12.98
N SER A 37 -0.66 -8.91 -12.11
CA SER A 37 -0.64 -10.34 -12.38
C SER A 37 -2.05 -10.88 -12.59
N ALA A 38 -2.99 -10.46 -11.75
CA ALA A 38 -4.38 -10.87 -11.86
C ALA A 38 -5.01 -10.41 -13.17
N ARG A 39 -4.76 -9.16 -13.57
CA ARG A 39 -5.28 -8.65 -14.82
C ARG A 39 -4.70 -9.41 -16.03
N LYS A 40 -3.43 -9.73 -15.95
CA LYS A 40 -2.78 -10.52 -16.99
C LYS A 40 -3.41 -11.89 -17.12
N ALA A 41 -3.86 -12.46 -16.00
CA ALA A 41 -4.53 -13.74 -15.98
C ALA A 41 -6.01 -13.66 -16.34
N GLY A 42 -6.52 -12.47 -16.61
CA GLY A 42 -7.91 -12.28 -17.03
C GLY A 42 -8.90 -12.08 -15.91
N VAL A 43 -8.43 -11.84 -14.69
CA VAL A 43 -9.31 -11.61 -13.54
C VAL A 43 -9.97 -10.25 -13.69
N SER A 44 -11.28 -10.19 -13.48
CA SER A 44 -12.05 -8.96 -13.61
C SER A 44 -11.73 -7.97 -12.48
N TRP A 45 -11.94 -6.69 -12.75
CA TRP A 45 -11.81 -5.68 -11.72
C TRP A 45 -12.75 -5.94 -10.54
N ARG A 46 -13.90 -6.48 -10.81
CA ARG A 46 -14.86 -6.83 -9.78
C ARG A 46 -14.30 -7.86 -8.82
N ASN A 47 -13.70 -8.89 -9.36
CA ASN A 47 -13.12 -9.95 -8.53
C ASN A 47 -11.88 -9.49 -7.80
N ILE A 48 -11.08 -8.64 -8.42
CA ILE A 48 -9.92 -8.05 -7.77
C ILE A 48 -10.37 -7.18 -6.60
N GLY A 49 -11.38 -6.36 -6.84
CA GLY A 49 -11.93 -5.51 -5.77
C GLY A 49 -12.45 -6.33 -4.61
N ALA A 50 -13.18 -7.39 -4.92
CA ALA A 50 -13.71 -8.28 -3.88
C ALA A 50 -12.59 -8.88 -3.04
N ALA A 51 -11.50 -9.30 -3.69
CA ALA A 51 -10.36 -9.88 -2.98
C ALA A 51 -9.67 -8.86 -2.08
N LEU A 52 -9.65 -7.60 -2.49
CA LEU A 52 -9.00 -6.53 -1.71
C LEU A 52 -9.96 -5.83 -0.74
N GLY A 53 -11.23 -6.19 -0.76
CA GLY A 53 -12.21 -5.58 0.12
C GLY A 53 -12.63 -4.18 -0.30
N VAL A 54 -12.53 -3.86 -1.59
CA VAL A 54 -12.92 -2.57 -2.12
C VAL A 54 -13.80 -2.76 -3.35
N SER A 55 -14.44 -1.69 -3.80
CA SER A 55 -15.30 -1.76 -4.98
C SER A 55 -14.48 -1.92 -6.25
N ALA A 56 -15.10 -2.48 -7.29
CA ALA A 56 -14.46 -2.62 -8.60
C ALA A 56 -14.04 -1.25 -9.13
N GLN A 57 -14.90 -0.25 -8.94
CA GLN A 57 -14.63 1.10 -9.39
C GLN A 57 -13.41 1.70 -8.70
N ALA A 58 -13.31 1.50 -7.38
CA ALA A 58 -12.19 2.02 -6.61
C ALA A 58 -10.87 1.38 -7.03
N VAL A 59 -10.85 0.06 -7.19
CA VAL A 59 -9.62 -0.63 -7.56
C VAL A 59 -9.23 -0.30 -9.00
N HIS A 60 -10.19 -0.17 -9.88
CA HIS A 60 -9.92 0.23 -11.26
C HIS A 60 -9.29 1.61 -11.31
N ARG A 61 -9.87 2.55 -10.59
CA ARG A 61 -9.36 3.92 -10.56
C ARG A 61 -7.95 4.00 -10.03
N LYS A 62 -7.66 3.20 -9.01
CA LYS A 62 -6.37 3.24 -8.34
C LYS A 62 -5.27 2.57 -9.17
N TYR A 63 -5.56 1.45 -9.78
CA TYR A 63 -4.52 0.62 -10.40
C TYR A 63 -4.45 0.69 -11.92
N SER A 64 -5.52 1.03 -12.59
CA SER A 64 -5.50 1.05 -14.05
C SER A 64 -4.45 1.99 -14.64
N PRO A 65 -4.14 3.16 -14.05
CA PRO A 65 -3.09 4.02 -14.60
C PRO A 65 -1.69 3.38 -14.56
N HIS A 66 -1.51 2.35 -13.76
CA HIS A 66 -0.23 1.68 -13.60
C HIS A 66 -0.11 0.39 -14.39
N ILE A 67 -1.14 0.04 -15.13
CA ILE A 67 -1.19 -1.19 -15.92
C ILE A 67 -1.36 -0.90 -17.44
#